data_a9f3c9196311f712f53d3b473e6a6f95
#
_entry.id   a9f3c9196311f712f53d3b473e6a6f95
#
_cell.length_a   1.000
_cell.length_b   1.000
_cell.length_c   1.000
_cell.angle_alpha   90.00
_cell.angle_beta   90.00
_cell.angle_gamma   90.00
#
_symmetry.space_group_name_H-M   'P 1'
#
loop_
_entity.id
_entity.type
_entity.pdbx_description
1 polymer ?
#
loop_
_entity_poly.entity_id
_entity_poly.type
_entity_poly.pdbx_seq_one_letter_code
_entity_poly.pdbx_strand_id
1 'polypeptide(L)'
;MSTPRPGQQVRGSTTGRPIMAALDLFGRRWMLRVLWELRDGAQGFRPLQRRCDGMSSSVLGERLTELEQVRLIQRLDDGQYELTALGRDLGRAIAPLEKWATRWERELGVD
;
A
#
# COMPACT_ATOMS: atom_id res chain seq x y z
N MET A 1 2.86 8.07 -15.44
CA MET A 1 1.65 8.55 -14.75
C MET A 1 2.00 9.00 -13.35
N SER A 2 1.47 10.14 -12.92
CA SER A 2 1.74 10.62 -11.57
C SER A 2 1.03 9.76 -10.52
N THR A 3 1.54 9.81 -9.30
CA THR A 3 0.92 9.10 -8.18
C THR A 3 -0.41 9.79 -7.84
N PRO A 4 -1.51 9.03 -7.65
CA PRO A 4 -2.81 9.61 -7.34
C PRO A 4 -2.78 10.45 -6.06
N ARG A 5 -3.42 11.62 -6.10
CA ARG A 5 -3.50 12.54 -4.95
C ARG A 5 -4.90 13.12 -4.83
N PRO A 6 -5.39 13.32 -3.59
CA PRO A 6 -6.66 14.03 -3.39
C PRO A 6 -6.65 15.40 -4.08
N GLY A 7 -7.79 15.81 -4.61
CA GLY A 7 -7.94 17.09 -5.31
C GLY A 7 -7.55 17.06 -6.78
N GLN A 8 -7.03 15.96 -7.27
CA GLN A 8 -6.62 15.80 -8.66
C GLN A 8 -7.49 14.76 -9.36
N GLN A 9 -7.56 14.87 -10.68
CA GLN A 9 -8.19 13.83 -11.48
C GLN A 9 -7.33 12.57 -11.41
N VAL A 10 -7.99 11.42 -11.27
CA VAL A 10 -7.33 10.14 -11.18
C VAL A 10 -7.99 9.17 -12.16
N ARG A 11 -7.38 8.00 -12.36
CA ARG A 11 -7.96 6.97 -13.21
C ARG A 11 -9.37 6.62 -12.71
N GLY A 12 -10.34 6.68 -13.62
CA GLY A 12 -11.72 6.32 -13.32
C GLY A 12 -12.53 7.40 -12.63
N SER A 13 -11.98 8.59 -12.38
CA SER A 13 -12.72 9.68 -11.77
C SER A 13 -12.13 11.03 -12.13
N THR A 14 -13.02 12.01 -12.35
CA THR A 14 -12.63 13.40 -12.59
C THR A 14 -13.00 14.31 -11.42
N THR A 15 -13.56 13.74 -10.33
CA THR A 15 -14.15 14.55 -9.26
C THR A 15 -13.14 15.12 -8.27
N GLY A 16 -11.92 14.57 -8.21
CA GLY A 16 -10.93 14.99 -7.23
C GLY A 16 -11.22 14.56 -5.79
N ARG A 17 -12.28 13.77 -5.57
CA ARG A 17 -12.61 13.31 -4.21
C ARG A 17 -11.50 12.44 -3.65
N PRO A 18 -11.14 12.62 -2.36
CA PRO A 18 -10.05 11.84 -1.75
C PRO A 18 -10.21 10.32 -1.89
N ILE A 19 -11.44 9.80 -1.72
CA ILE A 19 -11.65 8.35 -1.83
C ILE A 19 -11.32 7.83 -3.23
N MET A 20 -11.57 8.62 -4.26
CA MET A 20 -11.24 8.20 -5.63
C MET A 20 -9.73 8.11 -5.84
N ALA A 21 -8.97 9.05 -5.27
CA ALA A 21 -7.51 8.97 -5.30
C ALA A 21 -7.00 7.74 -4.55
N ALA A 22 -7.60 7.43 -3.39
CA ALA A 22 -7.24 6.24 -2.62
C ALA A 22 -7.49 4.96 -3.43
N LEU A 23 -8.66 4.85 -4.06
CA LEU A 23 -9.00 3.67 -4.84
C LEU A 23 -8.05 3.48 -6.03
N ASP A 24 -7.70 4.57 -6.72
CA ASP A 24 -6.74 4.49 -7.81
C ASP A 24 -5.35 4.08 -7.31
N LEU A 25 -4.90 4.67 -6.21
CA LEU A 25 -3.62 4.31 -5.61
C LEU A 25 -3.58 2.83 -5.24
N PHE A 26 -4.61 2.34 -4.55
CA PHE A 26 -4.68 0.95 -4.09
C PHE A 26 -4.89 -0.03 -5.24
N GLY A 27 -5.38 0.45 -6.38
CA GLY A 27 -5.52 -0.37 -7.58
C GLY A 27 -4.21 -0.64 -8.30
N ARG A 28 -3.14 0.03 -7.95
CA ARG A 28 -1.83 -0.24 -8.53
C ARG A 28 -1.30 -1.56 -8.00
N ARG A 29 -0.73 -2.35 -8.92
CA ARG A 29 -0.23 -3.66 -8.58
C ARG A 29 0.78 -3.58 -7.43
N TRP A 30 0.65 -4.47 -6.44
CA TRP A 30 1.52 -4.61 -5.28
C TRP A 30 1.40 -3.51 -4.23
N MET A 31 0.63 -2.45 -4.49
CA MET A 31 0.58 -1.29 -3.58
C MET A 31 0.10 -1.68 -2.18
N LEU A 32 -1.07 -2.31 -2.08
CA LEU A 32 -1.59 -2.74 -0.78
C LEU A 32 -0.74 -3.82 -0.14
N ARG A 33 -0.13 -4.70 -0.94
CA ARG A 33 0.74 -5.75 -0.41
C ARG A 33 1.97 -5.15 0.27
N VAL A 34 2.60 -4.16 -0.35
CA VAL A 34 3.77 -3.50 0.24
C VAL A 34 3.39 -2.82 1.56
N LEU A 35 2.28 -2.09 1.58
CA LEU A 35 1.78 -1.46 2.81
C LEU A 35 1.52 -2.50 3.90
N TRP A 36 0.88 -3.59 3.53
CA TRP A 36 0.57 -4.67 4.46
C TRP A 36 1.83 -5.24 5.10
N GLU A 37 2.87 -5.49 4.31
CA GLU A 37 4.10 -6.07 4.82
C GLU A 37 4.91 -5.13 5.73
N LEU A 38 4.61 -3.83 5.69
CA LEU A 38 5.25 -2.83 6.57
C LEU A 38 4.49 -2.61 7.88
N ARG A 39 3.36 -3.27 8.08
CA ARG A 39 2.49 -3.00 9.24
C ARG A 39 3.13 -3.31 10.60
N ASP A 40 4.08 -4.23 10.62
CA ASP A 40 4.70 -4.69 11.88
C ASP A 40 6.00 -3.97 12.22
N GLY A 41 6.44 -3.03 11.39
CA GLY A 41 7.65 -2.28 11.68
C GLY A 41 8.49 -1.99 10.46
N ALA A 42 9.59 -1.28 10.69
CA ALA A 42 10.51 -0.88 9.65
C ALA A 42 11.22 -2.07 9.01
N GLN A 43 11.46 -1.98 7.71
CA GLN A 43 12.16 -3.02 6.97
C GLN A 43 13.05 -2.42 5.88
N GLY A 44 14.19 -3.06 5.64
CA GLY A 44 15.03 -2.74 4.50
C GLY A 44 14.44 -3.27 3.20
N PHE A 45 15.05 -2.86 2.09
CA PHE A 45 14.56 -3.22 0.76
C PHE A 45 14.52 -4.74 0.54
N ARG A 46 15.62 -5.42 0.85
CA ARG A 46 15.72 -6.87 0.58
C ARG A 46 14.78 -7.72 1.44
N PRO A 47 14.70 -7.50 2.76
CA PRO A 47 13.72 -8.20 3.57
C PRO A 47 12.29 -7.96 3.11
N LEU A 48 11.96 -6.71 2.74
CA LEU A 48 10.62 -6.37 2.24
C LEU A 48 10.34 -7.09 0.93
N GLN A 49 11.31 -7.12 0.02
CA GLN A 49 11.20 -7.83 -1.25
C GLN A 49 10.89 -9.32 -1.02
N ARG A 50 11.57 -9.94 -0.07
CA ARG A 50 11.32 -11.36 0.25
C ARG A 50 9.91 -11.56 0.81
N ARG A 51 9.44 -10.66 1.67
CA ARG A 51 8.08 -10.73 2.21
C ARG A 51 7.03 -10.59 1.11
N CYS A 52 7.34 -9.87 0.07
CA CYS A 52 6.46 -9.71 -1.10
C CYS A 52 6.74 -10.79 -2.17
N ASP A 53 7.10 -11.99 -1.73
CA ASP A 53 7.30 -13.16 -2.59
C ASP A 53 8.33 -12.95 -3.70
N GLY A 54 9.36 -12.15 -3.42
CA GLY A 54 10.44 -11.93 -4.37
C GLY A 54 10.04 -11.10 -5.57
N MET A 55 9.10 -10.17 -5.40
CA MET A 55 8.69 -9.27 -6.49
C MET A 55 9.89 -8.56 -7.10
N SER A 56 9.74 -8.06 -8.33
CA SER A 56 10.87 -7.42 -9.02
C SER A 56 11.36 -6.19 -8.25
N SER A 57 12.67 -5.97 -8.27
CA SER A 57 13.29 -4.82 -7.60
C SER A 57 12.80 -3.50 -8.19
N SER A 58 12.60 -3.44 -9.50
CA SER A 58 12.15 -2.20 -10.14
C SER A 58 10.72 -1.85 -9.72
N VAL A 59 9.83 -2.84 -9.64
CA VAL A 59 8.44 -2.58 -9.23
C VAL A 59 8.40 -2.19 -7.75
N LEU A 60 9.14 -2.89 -6.89
CA LEU A 60 9.19 -2.53 -5.48
C LEU A 60 9.72 -1.10 -5.31
N GLY A 61 10.80 -0.74 -6.01
CA GLY A 61 11.35 0.61 -5.97
C GLY A 61 10.32 1.65 -6.38
N GLU A 62 9.56 1.39 -7.45
CA GLU A 62 8.50 2.29 -7.91
C GLU A 62 7.41 2.45 -6.85
N ARG A 63 6.95 1.34 -6.26
CA ARG A 63 5.89 1.39 -5.24
C ARG A 63 6.35 2.16 -4.00
N LEU A 64 7.60 1.95 -3.57
CA LEU A 64 8.15 2.67 -2.43
C LEU A 64 8.26 4.17 -2.71
N THR A 65 8.72 4.55 -3.90
CA THR A 65 8.79 5.96 -4.29
C THR A 65 7.41 6.61 -4.28
N GLU A 66 6.41 5.93 -4.84
CA GLU A 66 5.05 6.43 -4.86
C GLU A 66 4.47 6.60 -3.46
N LEU A 67 4.72 5.61 -2.58
CA LEU A 67 4.23 5.68 -1.20
C LEU A 67 4.90 6.80 -0.41
N GLU A 68 6.18 7.08 -0.67
CA GLU A 68 6.86 8.23 -0.07
C GLU A 68 6.25 9.54 -0.57
N GLN A 69 5.95 9.65 -1.87
CA GLN A 69 5.38 10.85 -2.47
C GLN A 69 4.04 11.22 -1.86
N VAL A 70 3.23 10.22 -1.49
CA VAL A 70 1.93 10.48 -0.86
C VAL A 70 1.99 10.38 0.66
N ARG A 71 3.18 10.32 1.23
CA ARG A 71 3.46 10.40 2.67
C ARG A 71 2.86 9.27 3.49
N LEU A 72 2.73 8.10 2.90
CA LEU A 72 2.28 6.90 3.63
C LEU A 72 3.44 6.14 4.25
N ILE A 73 4.63 6.28 3.69
CA ILE A 73 5.85 5.70 4.26
C ILE A 73 6.95 6.77 4.30
N GLN A 74 7.96 6.50 5.10
CA GLN A 74 9.16 7.32 5.16
C GLN A 74 10.38 6.41 5.20
N ARG A 75 11.49 6.93 4.66
CA ARG A 75 12.77 6.24 4.69
C ARG A 75 13.56 6.75 5.88
N LEU A 76 14.06 5.83 6.69
CA LEU A 76 14.86 6.14 7.86
C LEU A 76 16.32 6.37 7.48
N ASP A 77 17.11 6.93 8.41
CA ASP A 77 18.52 7.23 8.18
C ASP A 77 19.35 5.99 7.86
N ASP A 78 18.94 4.84 8.37
CA ASP A 78 19.62 3.56 8.11
C ASP A 78 19.17 2.91 6.79
N GLY A 79 18.32 3.57 6.04
CA GLY A 79 17.83 3.07 4.75
C GLY A 79 16.59 2.20 4.84
N GLN A 80 16.09 1.90 6.03
CA GLN A 80 14.86 1.13 6.16
C GLN A 80 13.64 2.01 5.85
N TYR A 81 12.54 1.35 5.53
CA TYR A 81 11.25 2.00 5.27
C TYR A 81 10.28 1.66 6.38
N GLU A 82 9.47 2.63 6.78
CA GLU A 82 8.41 2.41 7.75
C GLU A 82 7.17 3.21 7.41
N LEU A 83 6.02 2.78 7.93
CA LEU A 83 4.78 3.56 7.79
C LEU A 83 4.91 4.86 8.59
N THR A 84 4.41 5.95 8.00
CA THR A 84 4.21 7.20 8.73
C THR A 84 2.98 7.08 9.63
N ALA A 85 2.71 8.10 10.44
CA ALA A 85 1.46 8.14 11.21
C ALA A 85 0.24 8.00 10.29
N LEU A 86 0.27 8.67 9.13
CA LEU A 86 -0.80 8.56 8.14
C LEU A 86 -0.90 7.15 7.57
N GLY A 87 0.24 6.52 7.30
CA GLY A 87 0.28 5.13 6.84
C GLY A 87 -0.26 4.15 7.87
N ARG A 88 0.03 4.37 9.14
CA ARG A 88 -0.54 3.55 10.22
C ARG A 88 -2.05 3.74 10.34
N ASP A 89 -2.54 4.96 10.15
CA ASP A 89 -3.98 5.23 10.12
C ASP A 89 -4.65 4.45 8.99
N LEU A 90 -4.03 4.45 7.82
CA LEU A 90 -4.53 3.64 6.70
C LEU A 90 -4.55 2.15 7.07
N GLY A 91 -3.49 1.67 7.73
CA GLY A 91 -3.43 0.28 8.20
C GLY A 91 -4.63 -0.07 9.08
N ARG A 92 -5.01 0.83 9.99
CA ARG A 92 -6.18 0.63 10.83
C ARG A 92 -7.47 0.62 10.01
N ALA A 93 -7.54 1.45 8.97
CA ALA A 93 -8.74 1.51 8.12
C ALA A 93 -8.93 0.24 7.29
N ILE A 94 -7.84 -0.43 6.90
CA ILE A 94 -7.92 -1.64 6.08
C ILE A 94 -7.77 -2.94 6.88
N ALA A 95 -7.42 -2.88 8.17
CA ALA A 95 -7.28 -4.08 8.99
C ALA A 95 -8.53 -4.96 9.00
N PRO A 96 -9.76 -4.42 9.04
CA PRO A 96 -10.97 -5.25 8.96
C PRO A 96 -11.07 -6.08 7.68
N LEU A 97 -10.34 -5.72 6.64
CA LEU A 97 -10.33 -6.46 5.39
C LEU A 97 -9.86 -7.91 5.59
N GLU A 98 -8.97 -8.16 6.54
CA GLU A 98 -8.49 -9.51 6.83
C GLU A 98 -9.63 -10.41 7.29
N LYS A 99 -10.48 -9.92 8.20
CA LYS A 99 -11.66 -10.67 8.66
C LYS A 99 -12.64 -10.88 7.52
N TRP A 100 -12.85 -9.86 6.71
CA TRP A 100 -13.72 -9.98 5.55
C TRP A 100 -13.19 -11.05 4.58
N ALA A 101 -11.89 -11.07 4.33
CA ALA A 101 -11.29 -12.05 3.44
C ALA A 101 -11.49 -13.48 3.95
N THR A 102 -11.34 -13.69 5.26
CA THR A 102 -11.60 -14.99 5.88
C THR A 102 -13.06 -15.41 5.72
N ARG A 103 -13.99 -14.47 5.90
CA ARG A 103 -15.41 -14.73 5.70
C ARG A 103 -15.69 -15.07 4.24
N TRP A 104 -15.10 -14.32 3.32
CA TRP A 104 -15.24 -14.55 1.88
C TRP A 104 -14.79 -15.96 1.51
N GLU A 105 -13.64 -16.37 2.04
CA GLU A 105 -13.13 -17.73 1.82
C GLU A 105 -14.15 -18.78 2.26
N ARG A 106 -14.74 -18.61 3.46
CA ARG A 106 -15.76 -19.53 3.96
C ARG A 106 -17.00 -19.57 3.08
N GLU A 107 -17.46 -18.41 2.63
CA GLU A 107 -18.65 -18.31 1.78
C GLU A 107 -18.45 -19.02 0.43
N LEU A 108 -17.22 -19.02 -0.07
CA LEU A 108 -16.88 -19.73 -1.31
C LEU A 108 -16.66 -21.24 -1.09
N GLY A 109 -16.67 -21.71 0.16
CA GLY A 109 -16.42 -23.11 0.46
C GLY A 109 -14.98 -23.54 0.27
N VAL A 110 -14.06 -22.60 0.29
CA VAL A 110 -12.61 -22.88 0.18
C VAL A 110 -12.04 -23.07 1.58
N ASP A 111 -11.32 -24.16 1.80
CA ASP A 111 -10.71 -24.46 3.10
C ASP A 111 -9.28 -23.94 3.20
#